data_9097498397d423ebc88c967d39ec0e50
#
_entry.id   9097498397d423ebc88c967d39ec0e50
#
_cell.length_a   1.000
_cell.length_b   1.000
_cell.length_c   1.000
_cell.angle_alpha   90.00
_cell.angle_beta   90.00
_cell.angle_gamma   90.00
#
_symmetry.space_group_name_H-M   'P 1'
#
loop_
_entity.id
_entity.type
_entity.pdbx_description
1 polymer ?
#
loop_
_entity_poly.entity_id
_entity_poly.type
_entity_poly.pdbx_seq_one_letter_code
_entity_poly.pdbx_strand_id
1 'polypeptide(L)'
;MRFTLPRDIYYGKGSLDELKNLTGKKAIVVVGGGSMKRFGFLDKVVANLEAAGLETRLFEGVEPDPSVETVMKGAKAMQEFQPDWIVAIGGGSPIDAAKAMWAFYEYPETKFEDLVTPFNFPTLRQKAKFLAIPSTSGTATEVTAFSVITDYHKGIKYPLADFNITPDVAVVDPELAETMPAKLTAYTGMDALTHAIEAYVSTLHSPFTDPLAIQAIQMIFEYLPASYKGCTAAREQMHYAQCLAGMAFSNALLGIVHSMAHKTGAAFANGHIVHGCANAMYLPKVIKFNAQNPEARERYATIARAVGLTGDSSNLVDALCRKIREYNELLNIPTCIKNYENGMVPEDEFKTKLHDVAALAISDACTGSNPRQPSQEEMEKLLNACYYDLDVDF
;
A
#
# COMPACT_ATOMS: atom_id res chain seq x y z
N MET A 1 18.57 -9.25 11.42
CA MET A 1 17.49 -8.71 10.54
C MET A 1 16.77 -9.89 9.89
N ARG A 2 15.48 -9.75 9.56
CA ARG A 2 14.64 -10.79 8.95
C ARG A 2 14.15 -10.29 7.58
N PHE A 3 14.06 -11.16 6.59
CA PHE A 3 13.42 -10.92 5.30
C PHE A 3 12.30 -11.95 5.14
N THR A 4 11.08 -11.49 4.94
CA THR A 4 9.87 -12.34 4.93
C THR A 4 9.05 -12.05 3.69
N LEU A 5 8.64 -13.12 2.99
CA LEU A 5 7.74 -13.10 1.85
C LEU A 5 6.73 -14.23 1.98
N PRO A 6 5.64 -14.26 1.20
CA PRO A 6 4.83 -15.46 1.01
C PRO A 6 5.70 -16.65 0.62
N ARG A 7 5.31 -17.85 1.06
CA ARG A 7 6.01 -19.07 0.65
C ARG A 7 5.99 -19.28 -0.86
N ASP A 8 4.84 -19.01 -1.48
CA ASP A 8 4.64 -19.14 -2.92
C ASP A 8 3.99 -17.88 -3.48
N ILE A 9 4.47 -17.44 -4.64
CA ILE A 9 3.90 -16.34 -5.42
C ILE A 9 3.65 -16.87 -6.81
N TYR A 10 2.38 -17.11 -7.15
CA TYR A 10 1.95 -17.46 -8.49
C TYR A 10 1.66 -16.18 -9.26
N TYR A 11 2.16 -16.06 -10.47
CA TYR A 11 2.02 -14.85 -11.27
C TYR A 11 1.77 -15.18 -12.75
N GLY A 12 1.25 -14.22 -13.47
CA GLY A 12 0.91 -14.35 -14.87
C GLY A 12 -0.58 -14.57 -15.13
N LYS A 13 -0.98 -14.35 -16.36
CA LYS A 13 -2.38 -14.51 -16.78
C LYS A 13 -2.85 -15.94 -16.57
N GLY A 14 -4.02 -16.06 -15.97
CA GLY A 14 -4.62 -17.35 -15.62
C GLY A 14 -4.05 -17.99 -14.37
N SER A 15 -3.17 -17.32 -13.61
CA SER A 15 -2.62 -17.89 -12.35
C SER A 15 -3.70 -18.14 -11.28
N LEU A 16 -4.90 -17.58 -11.42
CA LEU A 16 -6.06 -17.99 -10.61
C LEU A 16 -6.37 -19.49 -10.69
N ASP A 17 -5.94 -20.18 -11.74
CA ASP A 17 -6.16 -21.62 -11.88
C ASP A 17 -5.34 -22.45 -10.89
N GLU A 18 -4.30 -21.89 -10.28
CA GLU A 18 -3.51 -22.52 -9.21
C GLU A 18 -4.35 -22.80 -7.94
N LEU A 19 -5.46 -22.09 -7.74
CA LEU A 19 -6.39 -22.40 -6.64
C LEU A 19 -6.94 -23.83 -6.71
N LYS A 20 -7.01 -24.45 -7.90
CA LYS A 20 -7.43 -25.85 -8.08
C LYS A 20 -6.47 -26.85 -7.44
N ASN A 21 -5.24 -26.43 -7.11
CA ASN A 21 -4.21 -27.25 -6.51
C ASN A 21 -4.14 -27.11 -4.98
N LEU A 22 -5.01 -26.28 -4.38
CA LEU A 22 -5.06 -26.11 -2.93
C LEU A 22 -5.55 -27.39 -2.26
N THR A 23 -4.94 -27.71 -1.13
CA THR A 23 -5.32 -28.84 -0.28
C THR A 23 -5.93 -28.32 1.02
N GLY A 24 -7.13 -28.75 1.33
CA GLY A 24 -7.86 -28.33 2.52
C GLY A 24 -9.29 -28.86 2.51
N LYS A 25 -10.12 -28.33 3.39
CA LYS A 25 -11.53 -28.71 3.51
C LYS A 25 -12.48 -27.55 3.30
N LYS A 26 -12.14 -26.37 3.84
CA LYS A 26 -13.02 -25.20 3.86
C LYS A 26 -12.24 -23.92 3.55
N ALA A 27 -12.75 -23.12 2.64
CA ALA A 27 -12.20 -21.81 2.31
C ALA A 27 -13.26 -20.72 2.53
N ILE A 28 -12.92 -19.68 3.32
CA ILE A 28 -13.72 -18.47 3.36
C ILE A 28 -13.13 -17.46 2.37
N VAL A 29 -13.96 -16.91 1.47
CA VAL A 29 -13.56 -15.93 0.48
C VAL A 29 -13.99 -14.55 0.95
N VAL A 30 -13.03 -13.67 1.25
CA VAL A 30 -13.26 -12.30 1.69
C VAL A 30 -13.13 -11.38 0.48
N VAL A 31 -14.15 -10.56 0.23
CA VAL A 31 -14.21 -9.66 -0.93
C VAL A 31 -14.84 -8.32 -0.55
N GLY A 32 -14.38 -7.26 -1.20
CA GLY A 32 -14.89 -5.89 -1.02
C GLY A 32 -16.12 -5.60 -1.86
N GLY A 33 -16.16 -4.43 -2.49
CA GLY A 33 -17.25 -3.99 -3.34
C GLY A 33 -17.49 -4.88 -4.58
N GLY A 34 -18.46 -4.53 -5.38
CA GLY A 34 -19.00 -5.39 -6.43
C GLY A 34 -18.12 -5.60 -7.68
N SER A 35 -16.90 -5.07 -7.78
CA SER A 35 -16.08 -5.16 -8.99
C SER A 35 -15.68 -6.61 -9.32
N MET A 36 -15.20 -7.36 -8.34
CA MET A 36 -14.77 -8.75 -8.54
C MET A 36 -15.92 -9.66 -8.98
N LYS A 37 -17.11 -9.43 -8.44
CA LYS A 37 -18.34 -10.13 -8.85
C LYS A 37 -18.78 -9.73 -10.25
N ARG A 38 -18.82 -8.42 -10.54
CA ARG A 38 -19.25 -7.87 -11.83
C ARG A 38 -18.38 -8.33 -13.00
N PHE A 39 -17.09 -8.51 -12.76
CA PHE A 39 -16.14 -8.97 -13.79
C PHE A 39 -15.94 -10.50 -13.80
N GLY A 40 -16.68 -11.25 -12.97
CA GLY A 40 -16.66 -12.71 -12.96
C GLY A 40 -15.45 -13.34 -12.22
N PHE A 41 -14.56 -12.54 -11.64
CA PHE A 41 -13.39 -13.09 -10.94
C PHE A 41 -13.76 -13.78 -9.63
N LEU A 42 -14.75 -13.25 -8.89
CA LEU A 42 -15.23 -13.90 -7.68
C LEU A 42 -15.79 -15.31 -7.97
N ASP A 43 -16.60 -15.43 -9.01
CA ASP A 43 -17.17 -16.72 -9.42
C ASP A 43 -16.08 -17.71 -9.86
N LYS A 44 -15.05 -17.22 -10.59
CA LYS A 44 -13.88 -18.02 -11.00
C LYS A 44 -13.10 -18.53 -9.77
N VAL A 45 -12.88 -17.67 -8.76
CA VAL A 45 -12.20 -18.05 -7.50
C VAL A 45 -12.98 -19.13 -6.78
N VAL A 46 -14.30 -18.96 -6.59
CA VAL A 46 -15.18 -19.95 -5.93
C VAL A 46 -15.16 -21.28 -6.69
N ALA A 47 -15.36 -21.25 -8.01
CA ALA A 47 -15.35 -22.45 -8.83
C ALA A 47 -14.02 -23.22 -8.77
N ASN A 48 -12.89 -22.50 -8.75
CA ASN A 48 -11.57 -23.14 -8.64
C ASN A 48 -11.35 -23.78 -7.27
N LEU A 49 -11.79 -23.14 -6.19
CA LEU A 49 -11.71 -23.70 -4.84
C LEU A 49 -12.62 -24.95 -4.69
N GLU A 50 -13.83 -24.90 -5.23
CA GLU A 50 -14.74 -26.04 -5.24
C GLU A 50 -14.21 -27.20 -6.11
N ALA A 51 -13.55 -26.90 -7.23
CA ALA A 51 -12.87 -27.90 -8.06
C ALA A 51 -11.68 -28.55 -7.33
N ALA A 52 -11.06 -27.85 -6.38
CA ALA A 52 -10.05 -28.41 -5.47
C ALA A 52 -10.68 -29.26 -4.33
N GLY A 53 -12.01 -29.32 -4.24
CA GLY A 53 -12.73 -30.06 -3.23
C GLY A 53 -12.96 -29.32 -1.91
N LEU A 54 -12.77 -28.00 -1.88
CA LEU A 54 -13.05 -27.20 -0.69
C LEU A 54 -14.51 -26.75 -0.64
N GLU A 55 -15.13 -26.83 0.54
CA GLU A 55 -16.38 -26.13 0.83
C GLU A 55 -16.10 -24.64 0.92
N THR A 56 -16.86 -23.80 0.21
CA THR A 56 -16.66 -22.36 0.16
C THR A 56 -17.72 -21.59 0.91
N ARG A 57 -17.33 -20.49 1.56
CA ARG A 57 -18.24 -19.48 2.11
C ARG A 57 -17.75 -18.09 1.72
N LEU A 58 -18.68 -17.19 1.36
CA LEU A 58 -18.36 -15.80 1.04
C LEU A 58 -18.53 -14.92 2.28
N PHE A 59 -17.62 -13.95 2.45
CA PHE A 59 -17.77 -12.77 3.27
C PHE A 59 -17.62 -11.55 2.35
N GLU A 60 -18.76 -10.92 2.03
CA GLU A 60 -18.85 -9.84 1.04
C GLU A 60 -19.01 -8.48 1.74
N GLY A 61 -18.73 -7.41 0.99
CA GLY A 61 -19.05 -6.04 1.39
C GLY A 61 -18.04 -5.38 2.30
N VAL A 62 -16.78 -5.81 2.28
CA VAL A 62 -15.72 -5.04 2.94
C VAL A 62 -15.63 -3.67 2.27
N GLU A 63 -15.85 -2.62 3.06
CA GLU A 63 -15.82 -1.23 2.62
C GLU A 63 -14.39 -0.75 2.35
N PRO A 64 -14.21 0.30 1.53
CA PRO A 64 -12.93 1.02 1.48
C PRO A 64 -12.57 1.54 2.88
N ASP A 65 -11.27 1.50 3.23
CA ASP A 65 -10.79 1.81 4.58
C ASP A 65 -11.53 0.98 5.65
N PRO A 66 -11.31 -0.34 5.71
CA PRO A 66 -12.13 -1.27 6.48
C PRO A 66 -12.15 -0.93 7.97
N SER A 67 -13.33 -1.03 8.56
CA SER A 67 -13.57 -0.73 9.96
C SER A 67 -13.20 -1.88 10.89
N VAL A 68 -12.95 -1.55 12.17
CA VAL A 68 -12.81 -2.54 13.24
C VAL A 68 -14.07 -3.42 13.32
N GLU A 69 -15.26 -2.83 13.13
CA GLU A 69 -16.54 -3.53 13.16
C GLU A 69 -16.64 -4.59 12.05
N THR A 70 -16.20 -4.25 10.83
CA THR A 70 -16.19 -5.21 9.72
C THR A 70 -15.19 -6.34 9.99
N VAL A 71 -14.03 -6.04 10.54
CA VAL A 71 -13.06 -7.07 10.97
C VAL A 71 -13.67 -8.02 11.99
N MET A 72 -14.35 -7.52 13.02
CA MET A 72 -14.97 -8.36 14.05
C MET A 72 -16.12 -9.20 13.51
N LYS A 73 -16.93 -8.67 12.58
CA LYS A 73 -17.98 -9.45 11.88
C LYS A 73 -17.38 -10.59 11.05
N GLY A 74 -16.31 -10.32 10.31
CA GLY A 74 -15.64 -11.34 9.50
C GLY A 74 -14.97 -12.42 10.35
N ALA A 75 -14.32 -12.05 11.44
CA ALA A 75 -13.76 -13.01 12.40
C ALA A 75 -14.82 -13.93 13.00
N LYS A 76 -16.00 -13.39 13.35
CA LYS A 76 -17.13 -14.19 13.82
C LYS A 76 -17.61 -15.16 12.75
N ALA A 77 -17.74 -14.72 11.49
CA ALA A 77 -18.12 -15.61 10.39
C ALA A 77 -17.09 -16.74 10.19
N MET A 78 -15.79 -16.45 10.37
CA MET A 78 -14.74 -17.47 10.34
C MET A 78 -14.86 -18.44 11.53
N GLN A 79 -15.16 -17.97 12.73
CA GLN A 79 -15.36 -18.82 13.92
C GLN A 79 -16.54 -19.77 13.73
N GLU A 80 -17.63 -19.33 13.09
CA GLU A 80 -18.80 -20.16 12.79
C GLU A 80 -18.53 -21.19 11.68
N PHE A 81 -17.77 -20.82 10.65
CA PHE A 81 -17.51 -21.68 9.50
C PHE A 81 -16.32 -22.62 9.69
N GLN A 82 -15.33 -22.22 10.51
CA GLN A 82 -14.09 -22.95 10.77
C GLN A 82 -13.29 -23.26 9.47
N PRO A 83 -12.90 -22.22 8.67
CA PRO A 83 -12.11 -22.44 7.47
C PRO A 83 -10.67 -22.87 7.82
N ASP A 84 -10.05 -23.66 6.96
CA ASP A 84 -8.62 -23.94 6.95
C ASP A 84 -7.86 -23.12 5.89
N TRP A 85 -8.60 -22.37 5.06
CA TRP A 85 -8.08 -21.34 4.17
C TRP A 85 -8.89 -20.03 4.27
N ILE A 86 -8.18 -18.92 4.41
CA ILE A 86 -8.71 -17.58 4.22
C ILE A 86 -8.22 -17.09 2.87
N VAL A 87 -9.13 -16.85 1.93
CA VAL A 87 -8.83 -16.38 0.58
C VAL A 87 -9.36 -14.96 0.45
N ALA A 88 -8.49 -13.98 0.30
CA ALA A 88 -8.90 -12.59 0.15
C ALA A 88 -8.67 -12.11 -1.28
N ILE A 89 -9.71 -11.55 -1.92
CA ILE A 89 -9.65 -11.05 -3.30
C ILE A 89 -10.13 -9.61 -3.41
N GLY A 90 -9.33 -8.77 -4.04
CA GLY A 90 -9.68 -7.37 -4.31
C GLY A 90 -8.49 -6.43 -4.22
N GLY A 91 -8.76 -5.15 -3.97
CA GLY A 91 -7.73 -4.17 -3.65
C GLY A 91 -7.18 -4.35 -2.22
N GLY A 92 -6.51 -3.33 -1.69
CA GLY A 92 -5.95 -3.40 -0.33
C GLY A 92 -6.98 -3.71 0.75
N SER A 93 -8.14 -3.04 0.72
CA SER A 93 -9.14 -3.11 1.79
C SER A 93 -9.63 -4.52 2.16
N PRO A 94 -10.10 -5.37 1.23
CA PRO A 94 -10.54 -6.71 1.61
C PRO A 94 -9.40 -7.61 2.08
N ILE A 95 -8.18 -7.43 1.56
CA ILE A 95 -7.02 -8.23 1.98
C ILE A 95 -6.57 -7.79 3.37
N ASP A 96 -6.52 -6.48 3.64
CA ASP A 96 -6.20 -5.94 4.96
C ASP A 96 -7.21 -6.36 6.02
N ALA A 97 -8.51 -6.22 5.71
CA ALA A 97 -9.57 -6.70 6.61
C ALA A 97 -9.41 -8.19 6.93
N ALA A 98 -9.18 -9.02 5.90
CA ALA A 98 -9.03 -10.47 6.08
C ALA A 98 -7.80 -10.83 6.93
N LYS A 99 -6.67 -10.11 6.79
CA LYS A 99 -5.49 -10.29 7.66
C LYS A 99 -5.79 -10.01 9.12
N ALA A 100 -6.52 -8.93 9.41
CA ALA A 100 -6.94 -8.60 10.76
C ALA A 100 -7.98 -9.61 11.29
N MET A 101 -8.96 -10.01 10.46
CA MET A 101 -9.93 -11.05 10.80
C MET A 101 -9.26 -12.37 11.21
N TRP A 102 -8.16 -12.72 10.52
CA TRP A 102 -7.40 -13.94 10.79
C TRP A 102 -6.89 -14.00 12.23
N ALA A 103 -6.37 -12.91 12.77
CA ALA A 103 -5.92 -12.85 14.17
C ALA A 103 -7.07 -13.14 15.15
N PHE A 104 -8.21 -12.49 14.98
CA PHE A 104 -9.38 -12.69 15.85
C PHE A 104 -10.09 -14.04 15.62
N TYR A 105 -9.96 -14.63 14.43
CA TYR A 105 -10.43 -15.99 14.18
C TYR A 105 -9.64 -17.03 14.97
N GLU A 106 -8.32 -16.91 14.96
CA GLU A 106 -7.46 -17.86 15.66
C GLU A 106 -7.43 -17.62 17.18
N TYR A 107 -7.50 -16.34 17.59
CA TYR A 107 -7.42 -15.89 18.99
C TYR A 107 -8.57 -14.93 19.32
N PRO A 108 -9.78 -15.46 19.60
CA PRO A 108 -10.98 -14.65 19.83
C PRO A 108 -10.91 -13.70 21.04
N GLU A 109 -10.05 -14.00 22.01
CA GLU A 109 -9.84 -13.19 23.21
C GLU A 109 -8.91 -11.98 23.00
N THR A 110 -8.24 -11.90 21.85
CA THR A 110 -7.34 -10.78 21.52
C THR A 110 -8.15 -9.48 21.40
N LYS A 111 -7.63 -8.39 21.94
CA LYS A 111 -8.19 -7.05 21.78
C LYS A 111 -7.56 -6.35 20.58
N PHE A 112 -8.32 -5.46 19.94
CA PHE A 112 -7.81 -4.70 18.79
C PHE A 112 -6.58 -3.85 19.19
N GLU A 113 -6.61 -3.27 20.38
CA GLU A 113 -5.51 -2.46 20.94
C GLU A 113 -4.19 -3.26 21.06
N ASP A 114 -4.26 -4.57 21.30
CA ASP A 114 -3.07 -5.41 21.37
C ASP A 114 -2.39 -5.53 20.00
N LEU A 115 -3.16 -5.55 18.91
CA LEU A 115 -2.67 -5.64 17.53
C LEU A 115 -2.13 -4.31 16.98
N VAL A 116 -2.51 -3.19 17.58
CA VAL A 116 -2.01 -1.85 17.19
C VAL A 116 -0.52 -1.70 17.52
N THR A 117 -0.04 -2.38 18.56
CA THR A 117 1.39 -2.41 18.88
C THR A 117 2.14 -3.22 17.82
N PRO A 118 3.10 -2.61 17.08
CA PRO A 118 3.83 -3.31 16.04
C PRO A 118 4.53 -4.58 16.55
N PHE A 119 4.48 -5.64 15.76
CA PHE A 119 5.09 -6.94 16.05
C PHE A 119 4.59 -7.61 17.33
N ASN A 120 3.32 -7.41 17.66
CA ASN A 120 2.65 -7.99 18.84
C ASN A 120 1.49 -8.94 18.48
N PHE A 121 1.43 -9.41 17.22
CA PHE A 121 0.45 -10.41 16.82
C PHE A 121 0.77 -11.77 17.44
N PRO A 122 -0.25 -12.56 17.81
CA PRO A 122 -0.05 -13.96 18.18
C PRO A 122 0.48 -14.76 16.99
N THR A 123 1.05 -15.94 17.27
CA THR A 123 1.53 -16.83 16.21
C THR A 123 0.36 -17.42 15.43
N LEU A 124 0.14 -16.95 14.22
CA LEU A 124 -0.93 -17.41 13.33
C LEU A 124 -0.62 -18.76 12.66
N ARG A 125 -1.54 -19.27 11.86
CA ARG A 125 -1.51 -20.56 11.16
C ARG A 125 -1.79 -21.76 12.06
N GLN A 126 -2.53 -21.52 13.15
CA GLN A 126 -2.98 -22.60 14.04
C GLN A 126 -4.25 -23.27 13.48
N LYS A 127 -5.11 -22.49 12.81
CA LYS A 127 -6.38 -22.95 12.24
C LYS A 127 -6.44 -22.82 10.73
N ALA A 128 -5.90 -21.75 10.16
CA ALA A 128 -5.99 -21.45 8.74
C ALA A 128 -4.70 -20.93 8.16
N LYS A 129 -4.52 -21.15 6.84
CA LYS A 129 -3.55 -20.47 5.98
C LYS A 129 -4.21 -19.31 5.26
N PHE A 130 -3.40 -18.40 4.75
CA PHE A 130 -3.86 -17.18 4.09
C PHE A 130 -3.39 -17.10 2.63
N LEU A 131 -4.34 -16.87 1.72
CA LEU A 131 -4.08 -16.65 0.31
C LEU A 131 -4.63 -15.28 -0.11
N ALA A 132 -3.81 -14.47 -0.76
CA ALA A 132 -4.18 -13.14 -1.23
C ALA A 132 -4.14 -13.01 -2.75
N ILE A 133 -5.18 -12.37 -3.32
CA ILE A 133 -5.36 -12.16 -4.76
C ILE A 133 -5.62 -10.66 -5.00
N PRO A 134 -4.59 -9.87 -5.37
CA PRO A 134 -4.74 -8.45 -5.59
C PRO A 134 -5.47 -8.15 -6.91
N SER A 135 -6.35 -7.15 -6.90
CA SER A 135 -6.99 -6.62 -8.11
C SER A 135 -6.58 -5.19 -8.45
N THR A 136 -5.67 -4.62 -7.68
CA THR A 136 -5.10 -3.29 -7.91
C THR A 136 -3.59 -3.37 -7.98
N SER A 137 -2.97 -2.45 -8.72
CA SER A 137 -1.52 -2.39 -8.89
C SER A 137 -0.95 -1.22 -8.08
N GLY A 138 -0.91 -1.38 -6.74
CA GLY A 138 -0.46 -0.32 -5.84
C GLY A 138 -0.04 -0.77 -4.45
N THR A 139 -0.98 -1.26 -3.66
CA THR A 139 -0.79 -1.51 -2.22
C THR A 139 0.12 -2.69 -1.89
N ALA A 140 0.24 -3.65 -2.80
CA ALA A 140 1.03 -4.87 -2.62
C ALA A 140 0.71 -5.67 -1.34
N THR A 141 -0.50 -5.53 -0.81
CA THR A 141 -0.86 -6.18 0.47
C THR A 141 -0.81 -7.70 0.40
N GLU A 142 -0.81 -8.27 -0.82
CA GLU A 142 -0.66 -9.72 -1.05
C GLU A 142 0.72 -10.28 -0.65
N VAL A 143 1.72 -9.42 -0.51
CA VAL A 143 3.08 -9.84 -0.13
C VAL A 143 3.60 -9.17 1.14
N THR A 144 2.79 -8.34 1.80
CA THR A 144 3.25 -7.50 2.91
C THR A 144 2.85 -8.00 4.29
N ALA A 145 3.62 -7.59 5.28
CA ALA A 145 3.41 -7.81 6.71
C ALA A 145 2.54 -6.69 7.33
N PHE A 146 1.69 -6.04 6.54
CA PHE A 146 0.88 -4.90 6.96
C PHE A 146 -0.61 -5.11 6.69
N SER A 147 -1.45 -4.44 7.49
CA SER A 147 -2.90 -4.34 7.34
C SER A 147 -3.36 -3.00 7.92
N VAL A 148 -4.07 -2.18 7.13
CA VAL A 148 -4.55 -0.87 7.59
C VAL A 148 -6.02 -0.96 7.92
N ILE A 149 -6.36 -0.71 9.20
CA ILE A 149 -7.73 -0.77 9.73
C ILE A 149 -8.11 0.57 10.33
N THR A 150 -9.34 1.01 10.10
CA THR A 150 -9.85 2.29 10.56
C THR A 150 -10.75 2.10 11.77
N ASP A 151 -10.42 2.80 12.86
CA ASP A 151 -11.33 3.01 13.99
C ASP A 151 -12.11 4.31 13.74
N TYR A 152 -13.33 4.20 13.22
CA TYR A 152 -14.17 5.35 12.91
C TYR A 152 -14.69 6.07 14.16
N HIS A 153 -14.73 5.41 15.32
CA HIS A 153 -15.10 6.07 16.58
C HIS A 153 -14.01 7.03 17.06
N LYS A 154 -12.76 6.66 16.86
CA LYS A 154 -11.60 7.50 17.19
C LYS A 154 -11.15 8.38 16.03
N GLY A 155 -11.61 8.11 14.80
CA GLY A 155 -11.14 8.79 13.58
C GLY A 155 -9.68 8.50 13.24
N ILE A 156 -9.19 7.28 13.55
CA ILE A 156 -7.78 6.91 13.42
C ILE A 156 -7.64 5.71 12.49
N LYS A 157 -6.71 5.80 11.53
CA LYS A 157 -6.22 4.65 10.75
C LYS A 157 -5.01 4.03 11.44
N TYR A 158 -5.10 2.74 11.73
CA TYR A 158 -4.06 1.97 12.38
C TYR A 158 -3.35 1.07 11.37
N PRO A 159 -2.06 1.31 11.07
CA PRO A 159 -1.23 0.37 10.33
C PRO A 159 -0.81 -0.77 11.27
N LEU A 160 -1.51 -1.88 11.22
CA LEU A 160 -1.13 -3.10 11.91
C LEU A 160 0.07 -3.72 11.21
N ALA A 161 1.13 -4.04 11.94
CA ALA A 161 2.38 -4.53 11.37
C ALA A 161 2.88 -5.77 12.12
N ASP A 162 2.95 -6.91 11.43
CA ASP A 162 3.56 -8.12 11.96
C ASP A 162 3.90 -9.10 10.83
N PHE A 163 5.05 -9.77 10.89
CA PHE A 163 5.41 -10.80 9.91
C PHE A 163 4.44 -11.99 9.91
N ASN A 164 3.71 -12.23 10.99
CA ASN A 164 2.70 -13.29 11.07
C ASN A 164 1.54 -13.10 10.08
N ILE A 165 1.20 -11.85 9.71
CA ILE A 165 0.13 -11.57 8.76
C ILE A 165 0.59 -11.52 7.29
N THR A 166 1.87 -11.77 7.00
CA THR A 166 2.30 -12.02 5.62
C THR A 166 1.54 -13.22 5.08
N PRO A 167 0.89 -13.13 3.91
CA PRO A 167 0.17 -14.28 3.31
C PRO A 167 1.08 -15.51 3.12
N ASP A 168 0.49 -16.70 3.14
CA ASP A 168 1.20 -17.93 2.78
C ASP A 168 1.37 -18.06 1.27
N VAL A 169 0.35 -17.62 0.53
CA VAL A 169 0.31 -17.66 -0.93
C VAL A 169 -0.19 -16.33 -1.47
N ALA A 170 0.47 -15.82 -2.50
CA ALA A 170 -0.01 -14.70 -3.30
C ALA A 170 -0.30 -15.18 -4.74
N VAL A 171 -1.43 -14.75 -5.32
CA VAL A 171 -1.77 -15.03 -6.72
C VAL A 171 -1.88 -13.68 -7.44
N VAL A 172 -0.86 -13.35 -8.21
CA VAL A 172 -0.68 -12.07 -8.90
C VAL A 172 -1.10 -12.24 -10.37
N ASP A 173 -2.41 -12.37 -10.58
CA ASP A 173 -2.99 -12.52 -11.92
C ASP A 173 -3.33 -11.14 -12.51
N PRO A 174 -2.61 -10.69 -13.55
CA PRO A 174 -2.79 -9.34 -14.10
C PRO A 174 -4.16 -9.11 -14.75
N GLU A 175 -4.91 -10.16 -15.07
CA GLU A 175 -6.27 -10.02 -15.61
C GLU A 175 -7.18 -9.25 -14.65
N LEU A 176 -6.97 -9.38 -13.33
CA LEU A 176 -7.76 -8.67 -12.32
C LEU A 176 -7.53 -7.15 -12.35
N ALA A 177 -6.36 -6.70 -12.79
CA ALA A 177 -6.00 -5.29 -12.89
C ALA A 177 -6.34 -4.66 -14.26
N GLU A 178 -6.73 -5.46 -15.26
CA GLU A 178 -7.01 -4.97 -16.62
C GLU A 178 -8.16 -3.96 -16.69
N THR A 179 -9.10 -4.05 -15.75
CA THR A 179 -10.32 -3.21 -15.71
C THR A 179 -10.22 -1.99 -14.81
N MET A 180 -9.05 -1.72 -14.23
CA MET A 180 -8.87 -0.55 -13.36
C MET A 180 -9.18 0.75 -14.08
N PRO A 181 -9.99 1.67 -13.48
CA PRO A 181 -10.17 3.01 -14.03
C PRO A 181 -8.86 3.81 -14.08
N ALA A 182 -8.72 4.71 -15.05
CA ALA A 182 -7.49 5.50 -15.22
C ALA A 182 -7.08 6.27 -13.94
N LYS A 183 -8.03 6.92 -13.24
CA LYS A 183 -7.76 7.63 -11.98
C LYS A 183 -7.21 6.70 -10.89
N LEU A 184 -7.76 5.49 -10.77
CA LEU A 184 -7.25 4.49 -9.83
C LEU A 184 -5.86 4.01 -10.25
N THR A 185 -5.64 3.75 -11.54
CA THR A 185 -4.32 3.35 -12.08
C THR A 185 -3.25 4.41 -11.78
N ALA A 186 -3.58 5.71 -11.92
CA ALA A 186 -2.68 6.81 -11.60
C ALA A 186 -2.29 6.80 -10.11
N TYR A 187 -3.28 6.77 -9.23
CA TYR A 187 -3.06 6.86 -7.78
C TYR A 187 -2.33 5.64 -7.24
N THR A 188 -2.75 4.43 -7.64
CA THR A 188 -2.09 3.20 -7.18
C THR A 188 -0.69 3.03 -7.77
N GLY A 189 -0.47 3.45 -9.02
CA GLY A 189 0.86 3.40 -9.64
C GLY A 189 1.86 4.35 -8.98
N MET A 190 1.43 5.56 -8.63
CA MET A 190 2.28 6.50 -7.87
C MET A 190 2.47 6.09 -6.41
N ASP A 191 1.52 5.40 -5.82
CA ASP A 191 1.65 4.75 -4.52
C ASP A 191 2.76 3.69 -4.55
N ALA A 192 2.72 2.79 -5.54
CA ALA A 192 3.76 1.78 -5.74
C ALA A 192 5.14 2.41 -5.98
N LEU A 193 5.22 3.52 -6.72
CA LEU A 193 6.47 4.26 -6.90
C LEU A 193 6.99 4.80 -5.57
N THR A 194 6.11 5.36 -4.75
CA THR A 194 6.46 5.89 -3.43
C THR A 194 6.93 4.77 -2.51
N HIS A 195 6.23 3.64 -2.47
CA HIS A 195 6.65 2.44 -1.74
C HIS A 195 8.09 2.04 -2.09
N ALA A 196 8.39 1.91 -3.38
CA ALA A 196 9.70 1.49 -3.84
C ALA A 196 10.81 2.51 -3.53
N ILE A 197 10.53 3.81 -3.73
CA ILE A 197 11.49 4.88 -3.44
C ILE A 197 11.76 4.97 -1.93
N GLU A 198 10.73 4.97 -1.09
CA GLU A 198 10.92 5.03 0.37
C GLU A 198 11.61 3.78 0.90
N ALA A 199 11.26 2.59 0.41
CA ALA A 199 11.97 1.36 0.78
C ALA A 199 13.46 1.41 0.41
N TYR A 200 13.79 1.97 -0.74
CA TYR A 200 15.18 2.08 -1.19
C TYR A 200 16.00 3.02 -0.33
N VAL A 201 15.44 4.15 0.12
CA VAL A 201 16.15 5.14 0.94
C VAL A 201 15.98 4.94 2.44
N SER A 202 15.18 3.97 2.86
CA SER A 202 14.94 3.64 4.27
C SER A 202 16.24 3.32 5.00
N THR A 203 16.33 3.68 6.29
CA THR A 203 17.44 3.27 7.16
C THR A 203 17.51 1.76 7.41
N LEU A 204 16.45 1.03 7.07
CA LEU A 204 16.35 -0.43 7.19
C LEU A 204 16.53 -1.15 5.85
N HIS A 205 16.95 -0.44 4.80
CA HIS A 205 17.27 -1.05 3.51
C HIS A 205 18.31 -2.16 3.62
N SER A 206 18.37 -3.05 2.65
CA SER A 206 19.27 -4.20 2.67
C SER A 206 19.63 -4.67 1.25
N PRO A 207 20.69 -5.50 1.09
CA PRO A 207 21.00 -6.13 -0.19
C PRO A 207 19.86 -6.99 -0.75
N PHE A 208 18.88 -7.38 0.07
CA PHE A 208 17.70 -8.14 -0.36
C PHE A 208 16.58 -7.22 -0.85
N THR A 209 16.41 -6.04 -0.25
CA THR A 209 15.34 -5.10 -0.59
C THR A 209 15.73 -4.14 -1.70
N ASP A 210 16.99 -3.72 -1.77
CA ASP A 210 17.46 -2.74 -2.75
C ASP A 210 17.25 -3.15 -4.22
N PRO A 211 17.58 -4.39 -4.64
CA PRO A 211 17.33 -4.82 -6.01
C PRO A 211 15.85 -4.84 -6.39
N LEU A 212 14.98 -5.24 -5.45
CA LEU A 212 13.54 -5.28 -5.65
C LEU A 212 12.97 -3.86 -5.81
N ALA A 213 13.40 -2.92 -4.96
CA ALA A 213 12.97 -1.53 -5.02
C ALA A 213 13.43 -0.85 -6.32
N ILE A 214 14.68 -1.00 -6.72
CA ILE A 214 15.22 -0.43 -7.98
C ILE A 214 14.50 -1.01 -9.18
N GLN A 215 14.29 -2.32 -9.24
CA GLN A 215 13.56 -2.94 -10.34
C GLN A 215 12.13 -2.44 -10.42
N ALA A 216 11.43 -2.31 -9.29
CA ALA A 216 10.08 -1.76 -9.24
C ALA A 216 10.04 -0.31 -9.75
N ILE A 217 10.98 0.55 -9.33
CA ILE A 217 11.08 1.95 -9.76
C ILE A 217 11.26 2.04 -11.30
N GLN A 218 12.18 1.26 -11.86
CA GLN A 218 12.43 1.22 -13.31
C GLN A 218 11.18 0.81 -14.07
N MET A 219 10.52 -0.28 -13.66
CA MET A 219 9.30 -0.77 -14.29
C MET A 219 8.17 0.25 -14.21
N ILE A 220 7.98 0.92 -13.05
CA ILE A 220 6.91 1.90 -12.88
C ILE A 220 7.13 3.10 -13.81
N PHE A 221 8.35 3.64 -13.88
CA PHE A 221 8.64 4.73 -14.80
C PHE A 221 8.49 4.33 -16.28
N GLU A 222 8.74 3.08 -16.64
CA GLU A 222 8.59 2.61 -17.99
C GLU A 222 7.11 2.37 -18.37
N TYR A 223 6.34 1.72 -17.49
CA TYR A 223 5.03 1.17 -17.87
C TYR A 223 3.82 1.98 -17.38
N LEU A 224 3.94 2.80 -16.30
CA LEU A 224 2.80 3.52 -15.74
C LEU A 224 2.09 4.43 -16.76
N PRO A 225 2.79 5.20 -17.62
CA PRO A 225 2.12 6.05 -18.61
C PRO A 225 1.25 5.27 -19.62
N ALA A 226 1.71 4.12 -20.06
CA ALA A 226 0.97 3.26 -20.98
C ALA A 226 -0.16 2.50 -20.25
N SER A 227 0.08 2.07 -19.04
CA SER A 227 -0.93 1.45 -18.15
C SER A 227 -2.09 2.41 -17.87
N TYR A 228 -1.80 3.68 -17.57
CA TYR A 228 -2.80 4.72 -17.39
C TYR A 228 -3.70 4.91 -18.63
N LYS A 229 -3.13 4.80 -19.83
CA LYS A 229 -3.85 4.86 -21.09
C LYS A 229 -4.60 3.57 -21.46
N GLY A 230 -4.55 2.55 -20.60
CA GLY A 230 -5.28 1.30 -20.78
C GLY A 230 -4.54 0.21 -21.54
N CYS A 231 -3.23 0.32 -21.76
CA CYS A 231 -2.44 -0.73 -22.41
C CYS A 231 -2.35 -1.97 -21.49
N THR A 232 -2.95 -3.08 -21.91
CA THR A 232 -3.02 -4.33 -21.14
C THR A 232 -1.64 -4.88 -20.80
N ALA A 233 -0.71 -4.89 -21.75
CA ALA A 233 0.66 -5.36 -21.50
C ALA A 233 1.38 -4.49 -20.45
N ALA A 234 1.16 -3.17 -20.47
CA ALA A 234 1.72 -2.27 -19.46
C ALA A 234 1.04 -2.46 -18.08
N ARG A 235 -0.26 -2.76 -18.06
CA ARG A 235 -0.98 -3.10 -16.80
C ARG A 235 -0.45 -4.37 -16.18
N GLU A 236 -0.13 -5.38 -16.95
CA GLU A 236 0.54 -6.59 -16.50
C GLU A 236 1.89 -6.25 -15.83
N GLN A 237 2.75 -5.45 -16.49
CA GLN A 237 4.03 -5.05 -15.92
C GLN A 237 3.87 -4.22 -14.65
N MET A 238 2.89 -3.33 -14.59
CA MET A 238 2.57 -2.57 -13.38
C MET A 238 2.09 -3.45 -12.23
N HIS A 239 1.37 -4.54 -12.53
CA HIS A 239 0.93 -5.50 -11.52
C HIS A 239 2.09 -6.25 -10.89
N TYR A 240 3.13 -6.56 -11.67
CA TYR A 240 4.37 -7.13 -11.15
C TYR A 240 5.23 -6.09 -10.42
N ALA A 241 5.33 -4.88 -10.95
CA ALA A 241 6.13 -3.82 -10.35
C ALA A 241 5.65 -3.45 -8.94
N GLN A 242 4.33 -3.36 -8.71
CA GLN A 242 3.78 -3.10 -7.38
C GLN A 242 4.08 -4.24 -6.41
N CYS A 243 4.03 -5.48 -6.87
CA CYS A 243 4.38 -6.65 -6.06
C CYS A 243 5.86 -6.60 -5.62
N LEU A 244 6.77 -6.26 -6.54
CA LEU A 244 8.20 -6.07 -6.21
C LEU A 244 8.41 -4.92 -5.21
N ALA A 245 7.70 -3.79 -5.38
CA ALA A 245 7.70 -2.69 -4.41
C ALA A 245 7.25 -3.15 -3.03
N GLY A 246 6.20 -3.99 -2.98
CA GLY A 246 5.68 -4.59 -1.76
C GLY A 246 6.68 -5.48 -1.05
N MET A 247 7.35 -6.36 -1.79
CA MET A 247 8.41 -7.20 -1.24
C MET A 247 9.55 -6.38 -0.63
N ALA A 248 9.88 -5.24 -1.24
CA ALA A 248 10.90 -4.33 -0.73
C ALA A 248 10.43 -3.64 0.56
N PHE A 249 9.32 -2.90 0.51
CA PHE A 249 8.91 -2.08 1.65
C PHE A 249 8.40 -2.90 2.84
N SER A 250 7.84 -4.07 2.63
CA SER A 250 7.45 -4.96 3.73
C SER A 250 8.63 -5.33 4.64
N ASN A 251 9.83 -5.27 4.12
CA ASN A 251 11.06 -5.64 4.83
C ASN A 251 11.98 -4.44 5.15
N ALA A 252 11.93 -3.37 4.36
CA ALA A 252 12.70 -2.14 4.58
C ALA A 252 11.90 -1.05 5.31
N LEU A 253 10.58 -1.21 5.47
CA LEU A 253 9.63 -0.19 5.92
C LEU A 253 9.58 1.02 4.96
N LEU A 254 8.91 2.06 5.38
CA LEU A 254 8.58 3.25 4.59
C LEU A 254 9.22 4.51 5.20
N GLY A 255 8.73 5.68 4.84
CA GLY A 255 9.22 6.96 5.31
C GLY A 255 8.09 7.97 5.55
N ILE A 256 8.48 9.25 5.60
CA ILE A 256 7.57 10.33 5.98
C ILE A 256 6.56 10.72 4.88
N VAL A 257 6.74 10.31 3.63
CA VAL A 257 5.68 10.48 2.62
C VAL A 257 4.43 9.72 3.09
N HIS A 258 4.60 8.45 3.44
CA HIS A 258 3.51 7.63 3.95
C HIS A 258 2.99 8.12 5.30
N SER A 259 3.87 8.52 6.22
CA SER A 259 3.45 9.09 7.51
C SER A 259 2.54 10.31 7.33
N MET A 260 2.90 11.23 6.46
CA MET A 260 2.08 12.41 6.13
C MET A 260 0.76 12.00 5.45
N ALA A 261 0.79 11.08 4.49
CA ALA A 261 -0.38 10.62 3.76
C ALA A 261 -1.39 9.89 4.67
N HIS A 262 -0.93 9.07 5.62
CA HIS A 262 -1.79 8.43 6.60
C HIS A 262 -2.58 9.45 7.43
N LYS A 263 -1.94 10.55 7.83
CA LYS A 263 -2.58 11.53 8.72
C LYS A 263 -3.42 12.54 7.95
N THR A 264 -3.02 12.96 6.76
CA THR A 264 -3.81 13.87 5.94
C THR A 264 -5.02 13.21 5.29
N GLY A 265 -5.01 11.89 5.09
CA GLY A 265 -6.09 11.15 4.44
C GLY A 265 -7.46 11.28 5.11
N ALA A 266 -7.52 11.42 6.43
CA ALA A 266 -8.77 11.52 7.20
C ALA A 266 -8.82 12.74 8.13
N ALA A 267 -7.87 13.67 8.01
CA ALA A 267 -7.77 14.82 8.93
C ALA A 267 -8.86 15.89 8.70
N PHE A 268 -9.38 16.01 7.48
CA PHE A 268 -10.20 17.14 7.07
C PHE A 268 -11.68 16.75 6.96
N ALA A 269 -12.57 17.65 7.44
CA ALA A 269 -13.99 17.34 7.56
C ALA A 269 -14.70 17.15 6.20
N ASN A 270 -14.26 17.89 5.18
CA ASN A 270 -14.89 17.89 3.86
C ASN A 270 -14.13 17.03 2.82
N GLY A 271 -12.99 16.42 3.19
CA GLY A 271 -12.10 15.84 2.22
C GLY A 271 -11.31 14.64 2.72
N HIS A 272 -11.59 13.49 2.12
CA HIS A 272 -10.73 12.35 2.19
C HIS A 272 -9.70 12.45 1.05
N ILE A 273 -8.44 12.78 1.38
CA ILE A 273 -7.37 12.75 0.37
C ILE A 273 -7.01 11.31 0.10
N VAL A 274 -7.25 10.84 -1.14
CA VAL A 274 -6.93 9.47 -1.53
C VAL A 274 -5.43 9.22 -1.36
N HIS A 275 -5.10 8.15 -0.65
CA HIS A 275 -3.74 7.83 -0.18
C HIS A 275 -2.66 7.93 -1.27
N GLY A 276 -2.84 7.25 -2.40
CA GLY A 276 -1.86 7.30 -3.50
C GLY A 276 -1.74 8.68 -4.16
N CYS A 277 -2.82 9.49 -4.13
CA CYS A 277 -2.75 10.88 -4.57
C CYS A 277 -1.94 11.75 -3.61
N ALA A 278 -2.14 11.58 -2.30
CA ALA A 278 -1.33 12.23 -1.28
C ALA A 278 0.15 11.91 -1.43
N ASN A 279 0.48 10.62 -1.54
CA ASN A 279 1.85 10.15 -1.76
C ASN A 279 2.48 10.80 -3.00
N ALA A 280 1.76 10.85 -4.12
CA ALA A 280 2.25 11.47 -5.36
C ALA A 280 2.56 12.97 -5.22
N MET A 281 1.70 13.72 -4.49
CA MET A 281 1.90 15.15 -4.23
C MET A 281 3.08 15.42 -3.30
N TYR A 282 3.28 14.57 -2.29
CA TYR A 282 4.28 14.77 -1.23
C TYR A 282 5.68 14.31 -1.61
N LEU A 283 5.77 13.25 -2.43
CA LEU A 283 7.02 12.58 -2.76
C LEU A 283 8.13 13.55 -3.24
N PRO A 284 7.92 14.49 -4.18
CA PRO A 284 8.97 15.41 -4.61
C PRO A 284 9.48 16.33 -3.47
N LYS A 285 8.60 16.72 -2.55
CA LYS A 285 8.92 17.59 -1.41
C LYS A 285 9.78 16.84 -0.39
N VAL A 286 9.38 15.62 -0.08
CA VAL A 286 10.10 14.76 0.86
C VAL A 286 11.46 14.33 0.31
N ILE A 287 11.57 14.04 -0.98
CA ILE A 287 12.89 13.77 -1.62
C ILE A 287 13.86 14.93 -1.38
N LYS A 288 13.41 16.16 -1.58
CA LYS A 288 14.23 17.36 -1.33
C LYS A 288 14.64 17.49 0.14
N PHE A 289 13.72 17.28 1.06
CA PHE A 289 13.99 17.28 2.49
C PHE A 289 15.01 16.21 2.88
N ASN A 290 14.77 14.98 2.48
CA ASN A 290 15.65 13.85 2.82
C ASN A 290 17.05 13.98 2.19
N ALA A 291 17.16 14.59 1.00
CA ALA A 291 18.43 14.78 0.30
C ALA A 291 19.41 15.76 1.00
N GLN A 292 18.99 16.45 2.06
CA GLN A 292 19.90 17.14 2.95
C GLN A 292 20.79 16.16 3.74
N ASN A 293 20.33 14.92 3.94
CA ASN A 293 21.18 13.83 4.41
C ASN A 293 22.07 13.35 3.24
N PRO A 294 23.42 13.35 3.38
CA PRO A 294 24.33 12.97 2.28
C PRO A 294 24.13 11.54 1.77
N GLU A 295 23.86 10.58 2.65
CA GLU A 295 23.63 9.19 2.27
C GLU A 295 22.33 9.04 1.48
N ALA A 296 21.24 9.65 1.93
CA ALA A 296 19.97 9.65 1.23
C ALA A 296 20.11 10.33 -0.15
N ARG A 297 20.87 11.42 -0.25
CA ARG A 297 21.16 12.12 -1.53
C ARG A 297 21.78 11.16 -2.55
N GLU A 298 22.80 10.42 -2.17
CA GLU A 298 23.46 9.46 -3.07
C GLU A 298 22.52 8.31 -3.45
N ARG A 299 21.65 7.87 -2.55
CA ARG A 299 20.65 6.85 -2.86
C ARG A 299 19.60 7.38 -3.84
N TYR A 300 19.10 8.60 -3.69
CA TYR A 300 18.24 9.25 -4.69
C TYR A 300 18.94 9.46 -6.03
N ALA A 301 20.21 9.85 -6.03
CA ALA A 301 21.02 9.96 -7.25
C ALA A 301 21.17 8.60 -7.95
N THR A 302 21.29 7.51 -7.19
CA THR A 302 21.32 6.14 -7.74
C THR A 302 19.99 5.77 -8.39
N ILE A 303 18.86 6.11 -7.76
CA ILE A 303 17.53 5.95 -8.37
C ILE A 303 17.45 6.73 -9.71
N ALA A 304 17.89 7.99 -9.69
CA ALA A 304 17.87 8.84 -10.88
C ALA A 304 18.70 8.24 -12.03
N ARG A 305 19.90 7.73 -11.75
CA ARG A 305 20.73 7.03 -12.75
C ARG A 305 20.04 5.76 -13.26
N ALA A 306 19.40 5.00 -12.37
CA ALA A 306 18.72 3.76 -12.74
C ALA A 306 17.54 4.00 -13.71
N VAL A 307 16.95 5.20 -13.70
CA VAL A 307 15.87 5.60 -14.63
C VAL A 307 16.37 6.49 -15.79
N GLY A 308 17.69 6.45 -16.07
CA GLY A 308 18.31 7.06 -17.24
C GLY A 308 18.62 8.56 -17.12
N LEU A 309 18.56 9.13 -15.91
CA LEU A 309 18.97 10.53 -15.70
C LEU A 309 20.49 10.63 -15.53
N THR A 310 21.07 11.76 -15.94
CA THR A 310 22.53 12.02 -15.90
C THR A 310 22.84 13.33 -15.20
N GLY A 311 23.98 13.39 -14.51
CA GLY A 311 24.45 14.57 -13.78
C GLY A 311 25.20 14.20 -12.49
N ASP A 312 25.61 15.22 -11.74
CA ASP A 312 26.08 15.06 -10.37
C ASP A 312 24.92 14.77 -9.40
N SER A 313 25.23 14.33 -8.18
CA SER A 313 24.21 13.87 -7.25
C SER A 313 23.16 14.91 -6.88
N SER A 314 23.53 16.19 -6.77
CA SER A 314 22.58 17.27 -6.48
C SER A 314 21.65 17.51 -7.66
N ASN A 315 22.20 17.64 -8.87
CA ASN A 315 21.43 17.81 -10.10
C ASN A 315 20.53 16.61 -10.37
N LEU A 316 20.95 15.39 -10.02
CA LEU A 316 20.18 14.17 -10.17
C LEU A 316 18.97 14.11 -9.23
N VAL A 317 19.09 14.61 -7.99
CA VAL A 317 17.93 14.74 -7.08
C VAL A 317 16.90 15.68 -7.67
N ASP A 318 17.32 16.82 -8.19
CA ASP A 318 16.45 17.80 -8.84
C ASP A 318 15.78 17.23 -10.11
N ALA A 319 16.55 16.50 -10.91
CA ALA A 319 16.05 15.85 -12.11
C ALA A 319 15.02 14.75 -11.77
N LEU A 320 15.24 13.97 -10.70
CA LEU A 320 14.28 12.97 -10.22
C LEU A 320 12.97 13.63 -9.77
N CYS A 321 13.05 14.70 -8.99
CA CYS A 321 11.86 15.44 -8.56
C CYS A 321 11.07 16.00 -9.75
N ARG A 322 11.76 16.58 -10.76
CA ARG A 322 11.11 17.05 -12.00
C ARG A 322 10.42 15.89 -12.74
N LYS A 323 11.11 14.76 -12.91
CA LYS A 323 10.54 13.58 -13.57
C LYS A 323 9.28 13.09 -12.86
N ILE A 324 9.26 13.06 -11.52
CA ILE A 324 8.07 12.68 -10.75
C ILE A 324 6.93 13.69 -10.95
N ARG A 325 7.23 14.99 -10.96
CA ARG A 325 6.23 16.05 -11.23
C ARG A 325 5.64 15.94 -12.64
N GLU A 326 6.48 15.67 -13.65
CA GLU A 326 6.04 15.42 -15.04
C GLU A 326 5.08 14.21 -15.10
N TYR A 327 5.35 13.16 -14.31
CA TYR A 327 4.44 12.00 -14.20
C TYR A 327 3.14 12.37 -13.51
N ASN A 328 3.17 13.16 -12.45
CA ASN A 328 1.95 13.64 -11.78
C ASN A 328 1.07 14.43 -12.77
N GLU A 329 1.67 15.32 -13.56
CA GLU A 329 0.97 16.09 -14.59
C GLU A 329 0.35 15.18 -15.66
N LEU A 330 1.13 14.25 -16.22
CA LEU A 330 0.69 13.28 -17.22
C LEU A 330 -0.48 12.42 -16.71
N LEU A 331 -0.50 12.10 -15.43
CA LEU A 331 -1.49 11.27 -14.77
C LEU A 331 -2.70 12.07 -14.24
N ASN A 332 -2.74 13.39 -14.49
CA ASN A 332 -3.75 14.32 -13.96
C ASN A 332 -3.85 14.29 -12.41
N ILE A 333 -2.71 14.15 -11.74
CA ILE A 333 -2.61 14.27 -10.28
C ILE A 333 -2.37 15.74 -9.93
N PRO A 334 -3.12 16.33 -8.97
CA PRO A 334 -2.90 17.70 -8.56
C PRO A 334 -1.49 17.91 -7.98
N THR A 335 -0.96 19.12 -8.15
CA THR A 335 0.42 19.44 -7.69
C THR A 335 0.52 19.62 -6.18
N CYS A 336 -0.62 19.89 -5.50
CA CYS A 336 -0.66 20.19 -4.07
C CYS A 336 -2.05 19.98 -3.48
N ILE A 337 -2.13 19.93 -2.15
CA ILE A 337 -3.38 19.73 -1.41
C ILE A 337 -4.41 20.81 -1.73
N LYS A 338 -3.98 22.07 -1.85
CA LYS A 338 -4.89 23.21 -2.16
C LYS A 338 -5.67 23.01 -3.45
N ASN A 339 -5.09 22.31 -4.43
CA ASN A 339 -5.71 22.04 -5.73
C ASN A 339 -6.45 20.69 -5.79
N TYR A 340 -6.37 19.89 -4.72
CA TYR A 340 -7.02 18.59 -4.67
C TYR A 340 -8.56 18.73 -4.71
N GLU A 341 -9.21 18.00 -5.64
CA GLU A 341 -10.68 17.98 -5.81
C GLU A 341 -11.33 19.37 -5.73
N ASN A 342 -10.79 20.33 -6.49
CA ASN A 342 -11.27 21.73 -6.56
C ASN A 342 -11.25 22.47 -5.22
N GLY A 343 -10.26 22.21 -4.37
CA GLY A 343 -10.11 22.89 -3.08
C GLY A 343 -10.92 22.24 -1.96
N MET A 344 -11.09 20.94 -2.01
CA MET A 344 -11.78 20.13 -0.98
C MET A 344 -11.24 20.34 0.43
N VAL A 345 -9.96 20.74 0.59
CA VAL A 345 -9.34 21.06 1.87
C VAL A 345 -9.19 22.58 1.98
N PRO A 346 -10.09 23.28 2.69
CA PRO A 346 -10.01 24.74 2.88
C PRO A 346 -8.75 25.15 3.65
N GLU A 347 -8.21 26.31 3.33
CA GLU A 347 -6.97 26.82 3.91
C GLU A 347 -7.04 27.06 5.42
N ASP A 348 -8.18 27.55 5.90
CA ASP A 348 -8.42 27.79 7.32
C ASP A 348 -8.49 26.47 8.12
N GLU A 349 -9.14 25.45 7.57
CA GLU A 349 -9.15 24.12 8.17
C GLU A 349 -7.75 23.49 8.19
N PHE A 350 -7.03 23.58 7.06
CA PHE A 350 -5.66 23.09 6.99
C PHE A 350 -4.77 23.75 8.05
N LYS A 351 -4.78 25.08 8.16
CA LYS A 351 -3.98 25.82 9.15
C LYS A 351 -4.35 25.46 10.58
N THR A 352 -5.63 25.27 10.87
CA THR A 352 -6.09 24.88 12.21
C THR A 352 -5.57 23.51 12.63
N LYS A 353 -5.49 22.56 11.69
CA LYS A 353 -5.09 21.19 11.95
C LYS A 353 -3.60 20.89 11.75
N LEU A 354 -2.86 21.82 11.17
CA LEU A 354 -1.46 21.64 10.76
C LEU A 354 -0.58 21.08 11.89
N HIS A 355 -0.66 21.68 13.08
CA HIS A 355 0.15 21.27 14.23
C HIS A 355 -0.13 19.83 14.64
N ASP A 356 -1.39 19.46 14.78
CA ASP A 356 -1.80 18.13 15.22
C ASP A 356 -1.47 17.06 14.17
N VAL A 357 -1.71 17.36 12.89
CA VAL A 357 -1.37 16.46 11.78
C VAL A 357 0.14 16.22 11.71
N ALA A 358 0.95 17.27 11.91
CA ALA A 358 2.42 17.15 11.94
C ALA A 358 2.89 16.27 13.11
N ALA A 359 2.36 16.49 14.32
CA ALA A 359 2.68 15.69 15.49
C ALA A 359 2.31 14.21 15.30
N LEU A 360 1.13 13.94 14.73
CA LEU A 360 0.68 12.59 14.42
C LEU A 360 1.55 11.93 13.33
N ALA A 361 1.99 12.68 12.31
CA ALA A 361 2.89 12.16 11.29
C ALA A 361 4.26 11.80 11.85
N ILE A 362 4.82 12.60 12.76
CA ILE A 362 6.07 12.28 13.45
C ILE A 362 5.96 10.99 14.26
N SER A 363 4.83 10.76 14.92
CA SER A 363 4.58 9.56 15.72
C SER A 363 4.18 8.33 14.91
N ASP A 364 4.00 8.45 13.59
CA ASP A 364 3.66 7.32 12.74
C ASP A 364 4.83 6.34 12.63
N ALA A 365 4.53 5.04 12.58
CA ALA A 365 5.52 3.98 12.52
C ALA A 365 6.50 4.12 11.33
N CYS A 366 6.02 4.64 10.19
CA CYS A 366 6.84 4.83 8.99
C CYS A 366 7.93 5.90 9.16
N THR A 367 7.73 6.88 10.06
CA THR A 367 8.71 7.93 10.32
C THR A 367 10.02 7.38 10.88
N GLY A 368 9.96 6.31 11.69
CA GLY A 368 11.13 5.71 12.32
C GLY A 368 12.21 5.21 11.35
N SER A 369 11.84 4.84 10.13
CA SER A 369 12.75 4.35 9.09
C SER A 369 13.14 5.41 8.04
N ASN A 370 12.63 6.65 8.17
CA ASN A 370 12.99 7.73 7.25
C ASN A 370 14.46 8.14 7.42
N PRO A 371 15.22 8.40 6.35
CA PRO A 371 16.67 8.68 6.44
C PRO A 371 17.02 9.99 7.13
N ARG A 372 16.08 10.93 7.22
CA ARG A 372 16.21 12.18 7.97
C ARG A 372 14.99 12.36 8.85
N GLN A 373 15.19 12.41 10.17
CA GLN A 373 14.11 12.59 11.13
C GLN A 373 13.70 14.07 11.18
N PRO A 374 12.42 14.41 10.91
CA PRO A 374 11.96 15.78 11.00
C PRO A 374 11.66 16.20 12.44
N SER A 375 11.97 17.45 12.77
CA SER A 375 11.39 18.12 13.94
C SER A 375 9.91 18.48 13.70
N GLN A 376 9.19 18.88 14.75
CA GLN A 376 7.81 19.36 14.64
C GLN A 376 7.72 20.54 13.64
N GLU A 377 8.63 21.52 13.76
CA GLU A 377 8.69 22.68 12.88
C GLU A 377 8.97 22.29 11.41
N GLU A 378 9.91 21.36 11.17
CA GLU A 378 10.22 20.88 9.82
C GLU A 378 9.05 20.11 9.21
N MET A 379 8.33 19.29 9.99
CA MET A 379 7.15 18.57 9.51
C MET A 379 6.01 19.54 9.15
N GLU A 380 5.79 20.59 9.94
CA GLU A 380 4.82 21.65 9.61
C GLU A 380 5.22 22.41 8.33
N LYS A 381 6.52 22.74 8.14
CA LYS A 381 7.03 23.32 6.91
C LYS A 381 6.84 22.40 5.70
N LEU A 382 7.07 21.10 5.85
CA LEU A 382 6.83 20.11 4.79
C LEU A 382 5.35 20.04 4.41
N LEU A 383 4.45 19.96 5.39
CA LEU A 383 3.01 19.97 5.14
C LEU A 383 2.55 21.26 4.46
N ASN A 384 3.10 22.42 4.88
CA ASN A 384 2.85 23.69 4.18
C ASN A 384 3.36 23.67 2.73
N ALA A 385 4.56 23.10 2.49
CA ALA A 385 5.08 22.95 1.14
C ALA A 385 4.18 22.03 0.28
N CYS A 386 3.61 20.98 0.86
CA CYS A 386 2.65 20.10 0.19
C CYS A 386 1.29 20.77 -0.05
N TYR A 387 0.87 21.69 0.85
CA TYR A 387 -0.40 22.40 0.70
C TYR A 387 -0.34 23.50 -0.37
N TYR A 388 0.73 24.30 -0.41
CA TYR A 388 0.85 25.46 -1.29
C TYR A 388 1.73 25.24 -2.52
N ASP A 389 2.29 24.05 -2.72
CA ASP A 389 3.31 23.73 -3.74
C ASP A 389 4.60 24.56 -3.62
N LEU A 390 5.09 24.75 -2.40
CA LEU A 390 6.34 25.48 -2.15
C LEU A 390 7.57 24.60 -2.37
N ASP A 391 8.69 25.24 -2.67
CA ASP A 391 9.99 24.56 -2.69
C ASP A 391 10.46 24.19 -1.27
N VAL A 392 11.31 23.17 -1.19
CA VAL A 392 11.90 22.68 0.06
C VAL A 392 13.41 22.83 -0.03
N ASP A 393 13.95 23.65 0.84
CA ASP A 393 15.39 24.02 0.90
C ASP A 393 15.97 23.99 2.32
N PHE A 394 15.21 23.43 3.29
CA PHE A 394 15.52 23.34 4.72
C PHE A 394 15.77 21.92 5.20
#